data_3358fc8b8d0ae9cdd9d190cc385869df
#
_entry.id   3358fc8b8d0ae9cdd9d190cc385869df
#
_cell.length_a   1.000
_cell.length_b   1.000
_cell.length_c   1.000
_cell.angle_alpha   90.00
_cell.angle_beta   90.00
_cell.angle_gamma   90.00
#
_symmetry.space_group_name_H-M   'P 1'
#
loop_
_entity.id
_entity.type
_entity.pdbx_description
1 polymer ?
#
loop_
_entity_poly.entity_id
_entity_poly.type
_entity_poly.pdbx_seq_one_letter_code
_entity_poly.pdbx_strand_id
1 'polypeptide(L)'
;MEKQEKGIVWEQEEQDFLDNFKRNSGSSIKTLLGLYKGHYASLFFSVLFFFIKHSPVWILPIVTSNIINIATNPDENVVRDIAFNVAFMCVMIIQNVFSNYVHVYLYSKTIRNMECNLRGSLVRKLQQLSISYHNAMQSGRLQSKIMRDVEQIETLSRQIFISVLSIIMNIAVALGIVVSKSLTVFVFFVLTVPVAVIIMVVFKNKIKLHNRQFRKDMEETSVRVMEMVELIPVTRAHALESTETMRMQEQLENVAKSGLKLDIIQSYFSSISWVAFQVFQVLCLGFTGYLAAQGEITVGEVVMYQTYFSSIVAQVSSIITLLPTIAKGLESVDSVGDILLSHDVEDNDRKKKMKEVHGNITFDDVTFCYPDSEEPVLSHFNLSIKEGETIAFVGGSGAGKTTVLNLVIGFIKTTGGRILIDGQDMNELNLKSFRQHIAVVPQTSILFTGTIRDNITYGKDDISDEELQKVIDAANLREFIESLPEGLDSRITEHGSNLSGGQRQRISIARAFVRDPSILILDEATSALDSISEKQIQTAINNLVKDRTTLIVAHRLSTIRDADKIAVIGHGGLEEFGTYEELMAKKGKFYELKELQM
;
A
#
# COMPACT_ATOMS: atom_id res chain seq x y z
N MET A 1 -27.32 9.55 10.59
CA MET A 1 -26.83 9.16 11.92
C MET A 1 -25.83 8.01 11.83
N GLU A 2 -26.17 6.83 11.35
CA GLU A 2 -25.23 5.68 11.30
C GLU A 2 -23.93 5.90 10.51
N LYS A 3 -23.95 6.64 9.40
CA LYS A 3 -22.74 7.04 8.64
C LYS A 3 -21.87 8.05 9.40
N GLN A 4 -22.46 8.95 10.20
CA GLN A 4 -21.73 9.92 11.01
C GLN A 4 -21.08 9.26 12.24
N GLU A 5 -21.79 8.33 12.92
CA GLU A 5 -21.23 7.58 14.04
C GLU A 5 -20.05 6.69 13.60
N LYS A 6 -20.17 6.01 12.44
CA LYS A 6 -19.04 5.25 11.86
C LYS A 6 -17.86 6.15 11.50
N GLY A 7 -18.10 7.36 11.01
CA GLY A 7 -17.05 8.33 10.71
C GLY A 7 -16.26 8.75 11.96
N ILE A 8 -16.94 9.05 13.06
CA ILE A 8 -16.32 9.45 14.32
C ILE A 8 -15.48 8.31 14.92
N VAL A 9 -15.97 7.08 14.87
CA VAL A 9 -15.23 5.89 15.36
C VAL A 9 -13.94 5.68 14.56
N TRP A 10 -13.99 5.85 13.24
CA TRP A 10 -12.80 5.70 12.39
C TRP A 10 -11.75 6.79 12.58
N GLU A 11 -12.17 8.03 12.84
CA GLU A 11 -11.24 9.13 13.16
C GLU A 11 -10.51 8.88 14.49
N GLN A 12 -11.19 8.32 15.47
CA GLN A 12 -10.62 7.99 16.77
C GLN A 12 -9.61 6.82 16.68
N GLU A 13 -9.91 5.79 15.91
CA GLU A 13 -9.01 4.66 15.67
C GLU A 13 -7.76 5.10 14.87
N GLU A 14 -7.92 5.99 13.88
CA GLU A 14 -6.79 6.57 13.15
C GLU A 14 -5.84 7.33 14.07
N GLN A 15 -6.39 8.15 14.96
CA GLN A 15 -5.59 8.88 15.94
C GLN A 15 -4.85 7.93 16.88
N ASP A 16 -5.49 6.85 17.34
CA ASP A 16 -4.86 5.81 18.15
C ASP A 16 -3.70 5.12 17.42
N PHE A 17 -3.82 4.84 16.12
CA PHE A 17 -2.72 4.30 15.33
C PHE A 17 -1.57 5.31 15.15
N LEU A 18 -1.87 6.55 14.80
CA LEU A 18 -0.88 7.61 14.68
C LEU A 18 -0.10 7.81 15.98
N ASP A 19 -0.79 7.86 17.11
CA ASP A 19 -0.17 8.01 18.43
C ASP A 19 0.69 6.80 18.80
N ASN A 20 0.25 5.59 18.42
CA ASN A 20 1.03 4.37 18.62
C ASN A 20 2.33 4.39 17.80
N PHE A 21 2.26 4.73 16.52
CA PHE A 21 3.44 4.85 15.65
C PHE A 21 4.40 5.95 16.13
N LYS A 22 3.88 7.11 16.54
CA LYS A 22 4.69 8.21 17.10
C LYS A 22 5.39 7.81 18.42
N ARG A 23 4.64 7.20 19.36
CA ARG A 23 5.16 6.81 20.68
C ARG A 23 6.23 5.73 20.61
N ASN A 24 6.08 4.80 19.68
CA ASN A 24 6.91 3.63 19.55
C ASN A 24 7.88 3.70 18.35
N SER A 25 8.08 4.90 17.78
CA SER A 25 9.04 5.13 16.71
C SER A 25 10.42 4.63 17.14
N GLY A 26 11.00 3.71 16.34
CA GLY A 26 12.26 3.02 16.64
C GLY A 26 12.13 1.63 17.25
N SER A 27 10.91 1.11 17.48
CA SER A 27 10.69 -0.29 17.89
C SER A 27 9.46 -0.89 17.20
N SER A 28 9.66 -1.49 16.04
CA SER A 28 8.60 -2.14 15.23
C SER A 28 7.80 -3.17 16.02
N ILE A 29 8.44 -3.87 17.00
CA ILE A 29 7.74 -4.83 17.89
C ILE A 29 6.74 -4.13 18.82
N LYS A 30 7.14 -3.00 19.44
CA LYS A 30 6.24 -2.25 20.33
C LYS A 30 5.11 -1.62 19.53
N THR A 31 5.41 -1.12 18.34
CA THR A 31 4.41 -0.59 17.41
C THR A 31 3.40 -1.67 17.04
N LEU A 32 3.87 -2.87 16.65
CA LEU A 32 3.02 -4.00 16.32
C LEU A 32 2.09 -4.38 17.49
N LEU A 33 2.62 -4.49 18.70
CA LEU A 33 1.80 -4.80 19.87
C LEU A 33 0.76 -3.70 20.15
N GLY A 34 1.14 -2.44 19.96
CA GLY A 34 0.24 -1.30 20.13
C GLY A 34 -0.93 -1.25 19.14
N LEU A 35 -0.81 -1.89 17.96
CA LEU A 35 -1.90 -2.00 16.97
C LEU A 35 -3.11 -2.78 17.52
N TYR A 36 -2.92 -3.57 18.58
CA TYR A 36 -3.98 -4.35 19.24
C TYR A 36 -4.57 -3.67 20.47
N LYS A 37 -4.28 -2.39 20.68
CA LYS A 37 -4.87 -1.61 21.77
C LYS A 37 -6.41 -1.69 21.71
N GLY A 38 -7.05 -1.95 22.85
CA GLY A 38 -8.50 -2.19 22.93
C GLY A 38 -8.94 -3.65 22.73
N HIS A 39 -8.07 -4.53 22.20
CA HIS A 39 -8.39 -5.93 21.94
C HIS A 39 -7.62 -6.94 22.80
N TYR A 40 -6.85 -6.47 23.81
CA TYR A 40 -6.02 -7.35 24.63
C TYR A 40 -6.82 -8.42 25.40
N ALA A 41 -8.05 -8.12 25.81
CA ALA A 41 -8.90 -9.11 26.46
C ALA A 41 -9.23 -10.29 25.52
N SER A 42 -9.59 -10.00 24.25
CA SER A 42 -9.85 -11.04 23.22
C SER A 42 -8.61 -11.90 22.97
N LEU A 43 -7.44 -11.26 22.90
CA LEU A 43 -6.16 -11.96 22.71
C LEU A 43 -5.78 -12.80 23.94
N PHE A 44 -6.03 -12.31 25.15
CA PHE A 44 -5.82 -13.07 26.39
C PHE A 44 -6.67 -14.35 26.43
N PHE A 45 -7.97 -14.24 26.14
CA PHE A 45 -8.83 -15.41 26.07
C PHE A 45 -8.40 -16.36 24.93
N SER A 46 -7.96 -15.83 23.78
CA SER A 46 -7.40 -16.66 22.73
C SER A 46 -6.19 -17.48 23.21
N VAL A 47 -5.26 -16.86 23.96
CA VAL A 47 -4.11 -17.56 24.57
C VAL A 47 -4.56 -18.59 25.59
N LEU A 48 -5.57 -18.29 26.41
CA LEU A 48 -6.14 -19.26 27.37
C LEU A 48 -6.69 -20.50 26.64
N PHE A 49 -7.47 -20.32 25.58
CA PHE A 49 -7.97 -21.42 24.78
C PHE A 49 -6.88 -22.15 23.99
N PHE A 50 -5.78 -21.48 23.67
CA PHE A 50 -4.58 -22.10 23.12
C PHE A 50 -3.98 -23.12 24.11
N PHE A 51 -3.89 -22.79 25.41
CA PHE A 51 -3.44 -23.71 26.46
C PHE A 51 -4.31 -24.96 26.51
N ILE A 52 -5.63 -24.76 26.56
CA ILE A 52 -6.58 -25.86 26.64
C ILE A 52 -6.45 -26.76 25.40
N LYS A 53 -6.38 -26.16 24.20
CA LYS A 53 -6.22 -26.87 22.93
C LYS A 53 -4.93 -27.69 22.85
N HIS A 54 -3.81 -27.17 23.39
CA HIS A 54 -2.50 -27.84 23.33
C HIS A 54 -2.27 -28.85 24.47
N SER A 55 -3.10 -28.84 25.51
CA SER A 55 -2.94 -29.77 26.64
C SER A 55 -2.86 -31.25 26.26
N PRO A 56 -3.57 -31.76 25.22
CA PRO A 56 -3.39 -33.16 24.80
C PRO A 56 -1.96 -33.46 24.34
N VAL A 57 -1.31 -32.54 23.63
CA VAL A 57 0.06 -32.73 23.13
C VAL A 57 1.06 -32.83 24.28
N TRP A 58 0.84 -32.08 25.36
CA TRP A 58 1.71 -32.09 26.54
C TRP A 58 1.46 -33.28 27.47
N ILE A 59 0.22 -33.73 27.55
CA ILE A 59 -0.18 -34.83 28.47
C ILE A 59 0.04 -36.21 27.83
N LEU A 60 -0.04 -36.32 26.50
CA LEU A 60 0.11 -37.60 25.81
C LEU A 60 1.40 -38.38 26.18
N PRO A 61 2.60 -37.77 26.27
CA PRO A 61 3.80 -38.48 26.70
C PRO A 61 3.70 -39.03 28.11
N ILE A 62 3.01 -38.34 29.03
CA ILE A 62 2.78 -38.78 30.41
C ILE A 62 1.83 -40.02 30.44
N VAL A 63 0.72 -39.92 29.70
CA VAL A 63 -0.24 -41.03 29.58
C VAL A 63 0.41 -42.23 28.93
N THR A 64 1.24 -42.04 27.90
CA THR A 64 2.01 -43.13 27.28
C THR A 64 2.96 -43.78 28.29
N SER A 65 3.68 -42.98 29.07
CA SER A 65 4.55 -43.47 30.16
C SER A 65 3.76 -44.33 31.19
N ASN A 66 2.60 -43.82 31.62
CA ASN A 66 1.74 -44.52 32.57
C ASN A 66 1.28 -45.88 32.02
N ILE A 67 0.79 -45.91 30.78
CA ILE A 67 0.34 -47.16 30.14
C ILE A 67 1.47 -48.20 30.03
N ILE A 68 2.69 -47.75 29.67
CA ILE A 68 3.87 -48.62 29.58
C ILE A 68 4.22 -49.18 30.98
N ASN A 69 4.20 -48.35 32.01
CA ASN A 69 4.51 -48.75 33.36
C ASN A 69 3.48 -49.77 33.92
N ILE A 70 2.18 -49.56 33.62
CA ILE A 70 1.12 -50.53 33.97
C ILE A 70 1.32 -51.86 33.23
N ALA A 71 1.73 -51.80 31.95
CA ALA A 71 1.97 -53.00 31.14
C ALA A 71 3.23 -53.79 31.56
N THR A 72 4.29 -53.08 32.06
CA THR A 72 5.54 -53.70 32.51
C THR A 72 5.44 -54.29 33.92
N ASN A 73 4.59 -53.74 34.78
CA ASN A 73 4.33 -54.21 36.15
C ASN A 73 2.82 -54.38 36.35
N PRO A 74 2.22 -55.45 35.79
CA PRO A 74 0.77 -55.63 35.82
C PRO A 74 0.28 -55.96 37.24
N ASP A 75 -0.81 -55.31 37.64
CA ASP A 75 -1.57 -55.60 38.85
C ASP A 75 -2.98 -56.14 38.52
N GLU A 76 -3.80 -56.44 39.52
CA GLU A 76 -5.15 -56.95 39.33
C GLU A 76 -6.09 -56.02 38.54
N ASN A 77 -5.76 -54.76 38.42
CA ASN A 77 -6.58 -53.73 37.81
C ASN A 77 -6.08 -53.21 36.45
N VAL A 78 -5.11 -53.88 35.81
CA VAL A 78 -4.45 -53.50 34.57
C VAL A 78 -5.41 -52.99 33.50
N VAL A 79 -6.48 -53.73 33.20
CA VAL A 79 -7.46 -53.39 32.14
C VAL A 79 -8.21 -52.11 32.48
N ARG A 80 -8.62 -51.94 33.74
CA ARG A 80 -9.33 -50.74 34.21
C ARG A 80 -8.44 -49.52 34.11
N ASP A 81 -7.19 -49.62 34.52
CA ASP A 81 -6.28 -48.49 34.60
C ASP A 81 -5.77 -48.05 33.20
N ILE A 82 -5.56 -49.01 32.29
CA ILE A 82 -5.32 -48.71 30.87
C ILE A 82 -6.56 -48.05 30.26
N ALA A 83 -7.77 -48.63 30.48
CA ALA A 83 -9.00 -48.08 29.94
C ALA A 83 -9.26 -46.63 30.44
N PHE A 84 -8.96 -46.34 31.70
CA PHE A 84 -9.06 -44.99 32.27
C PHE A 84 -8.10 -44.01 31.56
N ASN A 85 -6.82 -44.37 31.41
CA ASN A 85 -5.83 -43.56 30.71
C ASN A 85 -6.23 -43.26 29.26
N VAL A 86 -6.72 -44.26 28.54
CA VAL A 86 -7.21 -44.14 27.16
C VAL A 86 -8.45 -43.26 27.10
N ALA A 87 -9.45 -43.51 27.94
CA ALA A 87 -10.67 -42.68 27.98
C ALA A 87 -10.38 -41.23 28.31
N PHE A 88 -9.53 -40.98 29.32
CA PHE A 88 -9.07 -39.64 29.68
C PHE A 88 -8.42 -38.95 28.48
N MET A 89 -7.51 -39.62 27.78
CA MET A 89 -6.82 -39.06 26.62
C MET A 89 -7.76 -38.77 25.45
N CYS A 90 -8.73 -39.65 25.19
CA CYS A 90 -9.77 -39.45 24.18
C CYS A 90 -10.59 -38.18 24.46
N VAL A 91 -11.00 -37.95 25.70
CA VAL A 91 -11.72 -36.73 26.11
C VAL A 91 -10.86 -35.50 25.88
N MET A 92 -9.57 -35.55 26.27
CA MET A 92 -8.63 -34.48 26.06
C MET A 92 -8.39 -34.15 24.58
N ILE A 93 -8.37 -35.17 23.71
CA ILE A 93 -8.24 -34.96 22.24
C ILE A 93 -9.53 -34.37 21.66
N ILE A 94 -10.70 -34.89 22.04
CA ILE A 94 -11.98 -34.39 21.51
C ILE A 94 -12.24 -32.92 21.86
N GLN A 95 -11.91 -32.51 23.09
CA GLN A 95 -12.06 -31.11 23.51
C GLN A 95 -11.21 -30.14 22.68
N ASN A 96 -10.12 -30.60 22.03
CA ASN A 96 -9.27 -29.78 21.17
C ASN A 96 -10.08 -29.12 20.05
N VAL A 97 -11.09 -29.77 19.48
CA VAL A 97 -11.91 -29.23 18.39
C VAL A 97 -12.59 -27.94 18.82
N PHE A 98 -13.27 -27.93 19.96
CA PHE A 98 -13.95 -26.77 20.48
C PHE A 98 -12.95 -25.66 20.88
N SER A 99 -11.90 -26.04 21.61
CA SER A 99 -10.92 -25.07 22.08
C SER A 99 -10.13 -24.43 20.95
N ASN A 100 -9.83 -25.19 19.88
CA ASN A 100 -9.20 -24.67 18.68
C ASN A 100 -10.13 -23.70 17.93
N TYR A 101 -11.42 -24.02 17.81
CA TYR A 101 -12.38 -23.12 17.18
C TYR A 101 -12.42 -21.77 17.89
N VAL A 102 -12.56 -21.77 19.22
CA VAL A 102 -12.63 -20.52 20.01
C VAL A 102 -11.31 -19.74 19.90
N HIS A 103 -10.16 -20.41 20.04
CA HIS A 103 -8.84 -19.82 19.89
C HIS A 103 -8.71 -19.12 18.53
N VAL A 104 -8.98 -19.82 17.44
CA VAL A 104 -8.87 -19.31 16.08
C VAL A 104 -9.86 -18.16 15.83
N TYR A 105 -11.10 -18.29 16.28
CA TYR A 105 -12.11 -17.25 16.15
C TYR A 105 -11.66 -15.92 16.81
N LEU A 106 -11.19 -15.99 18.04
CA LEU A 106 -10.82 -14.79 18.81
C LEU A 106 -9.62 -14.05 18.19
N TYR A 107 -8.51 -14.76 17.91
CA TYR A 107 -7.34 -14.07 17.34
C TYR A 107 -7.59 -13.63 15.90
N SER A 108 -8.27 -14.47 15.09
CA SER A 108 -8.52 -14.17 13.69
C SER A 108 -9.44 -12.96 13.52
N LYS A 109 -10.52 -12.87 14.31
CA LYS A 109 -11.39 -11.70 14.34
C LYS A 109 -10.62 -10.43 14.69
N THR A 110 -9.77 -10.51 15.70
CA THR A 110 -8.95 -9.36 16.15
C THR A 110 -7.96 -8.92 15.07
N ILE A 111 -7.25 -9.86 14.45
CA ILE A 111 -6.28 -9.57 13.39
C ILE A 111 -6.97 -8.97 12.16
N ARG A 112 -8.12 -9.53 11.74
CA ARG A 112 -8.87 -9.00 10.59
C ARG A 112 -9.43 -7.60 10.83
N ASN A 113 -9.89 -7.31 12.02
CA ASN A 113 -10.33 -5.95 12.37
C ASN A 113 -9.16 -4.97 12.32
N MET A 114 -8.01 -5.32 12.91
CA MET A 114 -6.79 -4.50 12.84
C MET A 114 -6.34 -4.26 11.39
N GLU A 115 -6.33 -5.30 10.56
CA GLU A 115 -5.99 -5.21 9.14
C GLU A 115 -6.91 -4.23 8.39
N CYS A 116 -8.23 -4.36 8.57
CA CYS A 116 -9.23 -3.48 7.97
C CYS A 116 -9.02 -2.02 8.38
N ASN A 117 -8.85 -1.78 9.69
CA ASN A 117 -8.70 -0.44 10.24
C ASN A 117 -7.37 0.19 9.81
N LEU A 118 -6.28 -0.58 9.75
CA LEU A 118 -4.97 -0.11 9.29
C LEU A 118 -5.01 0.29 7.81
N ARG A 119 -5.63 -0.52 6.94
CA ARG A 119 -5.86 -0.16 5.53
C ARG A 119 -6.73 1.09 5.41
N GLY A 120 -7.80 1.18 6.18
CA GLY A 120 -8.67 2.36 6.22
C GLY A 120 -7.91 3.62 6.59
N SER A 121 -7.06 3.56 7.64
CA SER A 121 -6.22 4.67 8.07
C SER A 121 -5.19 5.08 7.01
N LEU A 122 -4.56 4.11 6.33
CA LEU A 122 -3.65 4.38 5.21
C LEU A 122 -4.36 5.09 4.05
N VAL A 123 -5.54 4.60 3.64
CA VAL A 123 -6.32 5.23 2.55
C VAL A 123 -6.70 6.67 2.91
N ARG A 124 -7.16 6.92 4.15
CA ARG A 124 -7.48 8.29 4.61
C ARG A 124 -6.22 9.16 4.64
N LYS A 125 -5.10 8.64 5.16
CA LYS A 125 -3.84 9.39 5.19
C LYS A 125 -3.38 9.75 3.78
N LEU A 126 -3.49 8.85 2.80
CA LEU A 126 -3.16 9.14 1.40
C LEU A 126 -4.01 10.26 0.82
N GLN A 127 -5.28 10.38 1.21
CA GLN A 127 -6.13 11.50 0.78
C GLN A 127 -5.75 12.84 1.41
N GLN A 128 -4.98 12.83 2.51
CA GLN A 128 -4.50 14.03 3.20
C GLN A 128 -3.11 14.45 2.75
N LEU A 129 -2.32 13.54 2.16
CA LEU A 129 -0.98 13.81 1.68
C LEU A 129 -0.99 14.78 0.49
N SER A 130 0.06 15.60 0.38
CA SER A 130 0.22 16.56 -0.72
C SER A 130 0.32 15.86 -2.06
N ILE A 131 -0.02 16.57 -3.14
CA ILE A 131 0.18 16.08 -4.51
C ILE A 131 1.68 15.91 -4.82
N SER A 132 2.54 16.73 -4.22
CA SER A 132 3.99 16.56 -4.33
C SER A 132 4.47 15.21 -3.81
N TYR A 133 3.93 14.74 -2.68
CA TYR A 133 4.20 13.39 -2.15
C TYR A 133 3.75 12.29 -3.12
N HIS A 134 2.55 12.45 -3.72
CA HIS A 134 2.03 11.48 -4.69
C HIS A 134 2.87 11.43 -5.96
N ASN A 135 3.38 12.58 -6.43
CA ASN A 135 4.25 12.65 -7.61
C ASN A 135 5.65 12.05 -7.34
N ALA A 136 6.19 12.24 -6.14
CA ALA A 136 7.47 11.66 -5.73
C ALA A 136 7.39 10.13 -5.53
N MET A 137 6.21 9.62 -5.14
CA MET A 137 5.96 8.20 -4.94
C MET A 137 5.20 7.61 -6.13
N GLN A 138 5.79 6.62 -6.80
CA GLN A 138 5.10 5.89 -7.86
C GLN A 138 3.83 5.21 -7.33
N SER A 139 2.73 5.27 -8.09
CA SER A 139 1.42 4.70 -7.70
C SER A 139 1.50 3.22 -7.33
N GLY A 140 2.29 2.42 -8.06
CA GLY A 140 2.51 1.00 -7.76
C GLY A 140 3.19 0.77 -6.41
N ARG A 141 4.08 1.68 -5.96
CA ARG A 141 4.71 1.62 -4.65
C ARG A 141 3.72 1.90 -3.53
N LEU A 142 2.84 2.89 -3.70
CA LEU A 142 1.76 3.20 -2.75
C LEU A 142 0.77 2.04 -2.63
N GLN A 143 0.34 1.47 -3.77
CA GLN A 143 -0.50 0.28 -3.81
C GLN A 143 0.15 -0.90 -3.06
N SER A 144 1.44 -1.15 -3.30
CA SER A 144 2.20 -2.20 -2.62
C SER A 144 2.21 -2.02 -1.09
N LYS A 145 2.38 -0.78 -0.60
CA LYS A 145 2.38 -0.48 0.83
C LYS A 145 1.00 -0.73 1.48
N ILE A 146 -0.10 -0.36 0.82
CA ILE A 146 -1.46 -0.58 1.34
C ILE A 146 -1.84 -2.07 1.32
N MET A 147 -1.52 -2.76 0.23
CA MET A 147 -1.97 -4.14 0.05
C MET A 147 -0.98 -5.14 0.65
N ARG A 148 0.26 -5.12 0.17
CA ARG A 148 1.29 -6.12 0.51
C ARG A 148 1.90 -5.93 1.90
N ASP A 149 2.23 -4.69 2.30
CA ASP A 149 2.86 -4.47 3.60
C ASP A 149 1.87 -4.74 4.74
N VAL A 150 0.61 -4.34 4.59
CA VAL A 150 -0.43 -4.68 5.58
C VAL A 150 -0.69 -6.19 5.64
N GLU A 151 -0.65 -6.92 4.51
CA GLU A 151 -0.74 -8.38 4.47
C GLU A 151 0.46 -9.04 5.19
N GLN A 152 1.68 -8.48 5.07
CA GLN A 152 2.84 -9.00 5.81
C GLN A 152 2.70 -8.77 7.32
N ILE A 153 2.13 -7.64 7.75
CA ILE A 153 1.82 -7.36 9.17
C ILE A 153 0.76 -8.35 9.67
N GLU A 154 -0.27 -8.63 8.89
CA GLU A 154 -1.29 -9.66 9.20
C GLU A 154 -0.65 -11.04 9.33
N THR A 155 0.19 -11.43 8.38
CA THR A 155 0.90 -12.71 8.37
C THR A 155 1.81 -12.85 9.59
N LEU A 156 2.59 -11.82 9.93
CA LEU A 156 3.42 -11.79 11.14
C LEU A 156 2.56 -11.97 12.39
N SER A 157 1.48 -11.21 12.50
CA SER A 157 0.56 -11.27 13.62
C SER A 157 -0.03 -12.67 13.79
N ARG A 158 -0.46 -13.29 12.72
CA ARG A 158 -0.97 -14.67 12.70
C ARG A 158 0.11 -15.67 13.14
N GLN A 159 1.34 -15.51 12.65
CA GLN A 159 2.45 -16.38 13.03
C GLN A 159 2.82 -16.26 14.52
N ILE A 160 2.65 -15.09 15.13
CA ILE A 160 2.84 -14.91 16.57
C ILE A 160 1.88 -15.81 17.36
N PHE A 161 0.59 -15.81 17.02
CA PHE A 161 -0.43 -16.59 17.73
C PHE A 161 -0.43 -18.08 17.40
N ILE A 162 0.02 -18.48 16.20
CA ILE A 162 0.05 -19.89 15.80
C ILE A 162 1.39 -20.53 16.15
N SER A 163 2.50 -19.95 15.67
CA SER A 163 3.80 -20.62 15.70
C SER A 163 4.67 -20.16 16.87
N VAL A 164 4.83 -18.85 17.08
CA VAL A 164 5.70 -18.32 18.15
C VAL A 164 5.16 -18.74 19.51
N LEU A 165 3.85 -18.56 19.73
CA LEU A 165 3.19 -18.98 20.97
C LEU A 165 3.34 -20.49 21.18
N SER A 166 3.12 -21.30 20.13
CA SER A 166 3.29 -22.77 20.18
C SER A 166 4.71 -23.17 20.56
N ILE A 167 5.73 -22.55 19.94
CA ILE A 167 7.12 -22.84 20.21
C ILE A 167 7.47 -22.55 21.68
N ILE A 168 7.15 -21.34 22.15
CA ILE A 168 7.47 -20.91 23.53
C ILE A 168 6.78 -21.85 24.53
N MET A 169 5.50 -22.13 24.32
CA MET A 169 4.71 -22.92 25.27
C MET A 169 5.12 -24.39 25.28
N ASN A 170 5.35 -25.00 24.11
CA ASN A 170 5.79 -26.39 24.02
C ASN A 170 7.14 -26.59 24.71
N ILE A 171 8.11 -25.70 24.48
CA ILE A 171 9.41 -25.77 25.15
C ILE A 171 9.26 -25.55 26.66
N ALA A 172 8.52 -24.54 27.10
CA ALA A 172 8.36 -24.22 28.51
C ALA A 172 7.67 -25.36 29.30
N VAL A 173 6.58 -25.91 28.73
CA VAL A 173 5.85 -27.01 29.36
C VAL A 173 6.68 -28.28 29.39
N ALA A 174 7.33 -28.64 28.26
CA ALA A 174 8.19 -29.86 28.20
C ALA A 174 9.34 -29.75 29.21
N LEU A 175 10.06 -28.63 29.26
CA LEU A 175 11.13 -28.42 30.24
C LEU A 175 10.60 -28.42 31.69
N GLY A 176 9.44 -27.80 31.93
CA GLY A 176 8.80 -27.81 33.26
C GLY A 176 8.44 -29.19 33.75
N ILE A 177 7.91 -30.07 32.88
CA ILE A 177 7.62 -31.44 33.21
C ILE A 177 8.91 -32.25 33.46
N VAL A 178 9.92 -32.07 32.60
CA VAL A 178 11.20 -32.76 32.74
C VAL A 178 11.89 -32.37 34.07
N VAL A 179 11.94 -31.08 34.43
CA VAL A 179 12.48 -30.61 35.72
C VAL A 179 11.73 -31.20 36.92
N SER A 180 10.40 -31.23 36.84
CA SER A 180 9.57 -31.76 37.94
C SER A 180 9.75 -33.25 38.19
N LYS A 181 10.20 -34.01 37.19
CA LYS A 181 10.40 -35.45 37.26
C LYS A 181 11.85 -35.88 37.56
N SER A 182 12.84 -35.26 36.86
CA SER A 182 14.27 -35.57 37.05
C SER A 182 15.13 -34.36 36.67
N LEU A 183 15.83 -33.83 37.68
CA LEU A 183 16.80 -32.76 37.45
C LEU A 183 17.99 -33.22 36.60
N THR A 184 18.40 -34.48 36.74
CA THR A 184 19.50 -35.10 36.00
C THR A 184 19.22 -35.13 34.50
N VAL A 185 18.01 -35.52 34.07
CA VAL A 185 17.58 -35.51 32.68
C VAL A 185 17.43 -34.10 32.15
N PHE A 186 16.95 -33.16 32.97
CA PHE A 186 16.86 -31.74 32.60
C PHE A 186 18.25 -31.14 32.26
N VAL A 187 19.27 -31.40 33.08
CA VAL A 187 20.64 -30.95 32.80
C VAL A 187 21.13 -31.51 31.47
N PHE A 188 20.85 -32.76 31.16
CA PHE A 188 21.17 -33.35 29.85
C PHE A 188 20.49 -32.58 28.70
N PHE A 189 19.21 -32.20 28.81
CA PHE A 189 18.50 -31.42 27.81
C PHE A 189 19.13 -30.03 27.60
N VAL A 190 19.47 -29.36 28.70
CA VAL A 190 20.12 -28.04 28.63
C VAL A 190 21.48 -28.10 27.95
N LEU A 191 22.27 -29.20 28.13
CA LEU A 191 23.56 -29.37 27.46
C LEU A 191 23.46 -29.51 25.94
N THR A 192 22.28 -29.82 25.38
CA THR A 192 22.10 -29.85 23.92
C THR A 192 21.92 -28.46 23.31
N VAL A 193 21.51 -27.45 24.09
CA VAL A 193 21.21 -26.09 23.61
C VAL A 193 22.44 -25.39 23.02
N PRO A 194 23.65 -25.41 23.64
CA PRO A 194 24.83 -24.83 23.06
C PRO A 194 25.18 -25.34 21.66
N VAL A 195 24.99 -26.63 21.43
CA VAL A 195 25.25 -27.25 20.11
C VAL A 195 24.30 -26.72 19.06
N ALA A 196 23.00 -26.62 19.38
CA ALA A 196 21.99 -26.02 18.50
C ALA A 196 22.36 -24.56 18.16
N VAL A 197 22.77 -23.78 19.16
CA VAL A 197 23.18 -22.38 18.99
C VAL A 197 24.43 -22.29 18.11
N ILE A 198 25.44 -23.13 18.30
CA ILE A 198 26.66 -23.13 17.47
C ILE A 198 26.32 -23.41 16.01
N ILE A 199 25.52 -24.45 15.73
CA ILE A 199 25.08 -24.78 14.37
C ILE A 199 24.35 -23.57 13.74
N MET A 200 23.41 -22.95 14.47
CA MET A 200 22.68 -21.80 14.01
C MET A 200 23.59 -20.60 13.68
N VAL A 201 24.55 -20.28 14.55
CA VAL A 201 25.46 -19.14 14.38
C VAL A 201 26.37 -19.34 13.16
N VAL A 202 26.88 -20.55 12.96
CA VAL A 202 27.75 -20.90 11.82
C VAL A 202 27.03 -20.69 10.48
N PHE A 203 25.78 -21.09 10.38
CA PHE A 203 25.03 -21.03 9.12
C PHE A 203 24.28 -19.73 8.90
N LYS A 204 23.89 -19.00 9.95
CA LYS A 204 23.09 -17.77 9.87
C LYS A 204 23.63 -16.76 8.86
N ASN A 205 24.91 -16.44 8.91
CA ASN A 205 25.50 -15.42 8.03
C ASN A 205 25.57 -15.90 6.57
N LYS A 206 25.87 -17.18 6.35
CA LYS A 206 25.90 -17.77 5.01
C LYS A 206 24.51 -17.80 4.37
N ILE A 207 23.51 -18.28 5.10
CA ILE A 207 22.11 -18.28 4.63
C ILE A 207 21.64 -16.86 4.35
N LYS A 208 21.91 -15.90 5.24
CA LYS A 208 21.56 -14.49 5.06
C LYS A 208 22.16 -13.89 3.79
N LEU A 209 23.46 -14.16 3.53
CA LEU A 209 24.16 -13.66 2.34
C LEU A 209 23.52 -14.18 1.05
N HIS A 210 23.34 -15.50 0.92
CA HIS A 210 22.78 -16.11 -0.29
C HIS A 210 21.31 -15.78 -0.49
N ASN A 211 20.54 -15.67 0.60
CA ASN A 211 19.14 -15.23 0.53
C ASN A 211 19.02 -13.77 0.03
N ARG A 212 19.95 -12.88 0.47
CA ARG A 212 20.00 -11.50 -0.03
C ARG A 212 20.35 -11.44 -1.51
N GLN A 213 21.30 -12.26 -1.97
CA GLN A 213 21.68 -12.32 -3.37
C GLN A 213 20.51 -12.83 -4.22
N PHE A 214 19.89 -13.96 -3.83
CA PHE A 214 18.75 -14.52 -4.54
C PHE A 214 17.56 -13.53 -4.64
N ARG A 215 17.26 -12.79 -3.56
CA ARG A 215 16.23 -11.74 -3.59
C ARG A 215 16.58 -10.62 -4.54
N LYS A 216 17.83 -10.16 -4.56
CA LYS A 216 18.30 -9.13 -5.49
C LYS A 216 18.12 -9.56 -6.94
N ASP A 217 18.56 -10.77 -7.29
CA ASP A 217 18.43 -11.33 -8.65
C ASP A 217 16.96 -11.48 -9.05
N MET A 218 16.08 -11.85 -8.10
CA MET A 218 14.64 -11.96 -8.32
C MET A 218 13.98 -10.57 -8.53
N GLU A 219 14.39 -9.54 -7.78
CA GLU A 219 13.91 -8.17 -7.95
C GLU A 219 14.32 -7.61 -9.31
N GLU A 220 15.58 -7.77 -9.72
CA GLU A 220 16.09 -7.38 -11.03
C GLU A 220 15.32 -8.10 -12.17
N THR A 221 15.03 -9.38 -11.98
CA THR A 221 14.24 -10.16 -12.94
C THR A 221 12.80 -9.66 -13.03
N SER A 222 12.18 -9.30 -11.90
CA SER A 222 10.81 -8.78 -11.89
C SER A 222 10.69 -7.45 -12.64
N VAL A 223 11.68 -6.56 -12.49
CA VAL A 223 11.76 -5.30 -13.26
C VAL A 223 11.88 -5.60 -14.76
N ARG A 224 12.77 -6.54 -15.12
CA ARG A 224 13.00 -6.92 -16.51
C ARG A 224 11.77 -7.56 -17.17
N VAL A 225 11.02 -8.39 -16.43
CA VAL A 225 9.75 -8.96 -16.91
C VAL A 225 8.74 -7.85 -17.20
N MET A 226 8.64 -6.86 -16.32
CA MET A 226 7.72 -5.72 -16.51
C MET A 226 8.10 -4.92 -17.77
N GLU A 227 9.39 -4.57 -17.93
CA GLU A 227 9.90 -3.90 -19.15
C GLU A 227 9.61 -4.72 -20.41
N MET A 228 9.87 -6.04 -20.38
CA MET A 228 9.60 -6.92 -21.51
C MET A 228 8.13 -6.92 -21.90
N VAL A 229 7.22 -6.98 -20.93
CA VAL A 229 5.77 -6.95 -21.20
C VAL A 229 5.33 -5.63 -21.83
N GLU A 230 5.85 -4.50 -21.34
CA GLU A 230 5.56 -3.18 -21.92
C GLU A 230 6.14 -3.03 -23.34
N LEU A 231 7.30 -3.63 -23.59
CA LEU A 231 7.98 -3.56 -24.87
C LEU A 231 7.49 -4.58 -25.91
N ILE A 232 6.56 -5.49 -25.59
CA ILE A 232 6.05 -6.49 -26.55
C ILE A 232 5.62 -5.87 -27.91
N PRO A 233 4.86 -4.76 -27.97
CA PRO A 233 4.49 -4.15 -29.25
C PRO A 233 5.72 -3.68 -30.06
N VAL A 234 6.71 -3.10 -29.39
CA VAL A 234 7.95 -2.61 -30.02
C VAL A 234 8.81 -3.79 -30.50
N THR A 235 8.97 -4.81 -29.66
CA THR A 235 9.74 -6.02 -29.96
C THR A 235 9.19 -6.72 -31.21
N ARG A 236 7.85 -6.85 -31.30
CA ARG A 236 7.18 -7.44 -32.46
C ARG A 236 7.29 -6.56 -33.71
N ALA A 237 7.15 -5.24 -33.56
CA ALA A 237 7.28 -4.32 -34.67
C ALA A 237 8.67 -4.37 -35.34
N HIS A 238 9.69 -4.76 -34.57
CA HIS A 238 11.09 -4.83 -35.04
C HIS A 238 11.60 -6.27 -35.20
N ALA A 239 10.75 -7.30 -35.02
CA ALA A 239 11.11 -8.72 -35.11
C ALA A 239 12.28 -9.10 -34.17
N LEU A 240 12.28 -8.60 -32.95
CA LEU A 240 13.34 -8.81 -31.94
C LEU A 240 12.97 -9.82 -30.83
N GLU A 241 11.92 -10.63 -31.05
CA GLU A 241 11.40 -11.57 -30.04
C GLU A 241 12.45 -12.57 -29.55
N SER A 242 13.26 -13.08 -30.47
CA SER A 242 14.33 -14.02 -30.13
C SER A 242 15.41 -13.39 -29.28
N THR A 243 15.75 -12.13 -29.54
CA THR A 243 16.76 -11.38 -28.80
C THR A 243 16.29 -11.12 -27.37
N GLU A 244 15.06 -10.67 -27.20
CA GLU A 244 14.50 -10.41 -25.86
C GLU A 244 14.27 -11.70 -25.06
N THR A 245 13.84 -12.79 -25.74
CA THR A 245 13.73 -14.10 -25.12
C THR A 245 15.10 -14.59 -24.60
N MET A 246 16.16 -14.43 -25.38
CA MET A 246 17.51 -14.85 -24.99
C MET A 246 18.02 -14.04 -23.78
N ARG A 247 17.80 -12.73 -23.78
CA ARG A 247 18.16 -11.86 -22.64
C ARG A 247 17.41 -12.24 -21.36
N MET A 248 16.12 -12.55 -21.47
CA MET A 248 15.31 -12.99 -20.35
C MET A 248 15.78 -14.36 -19.84
N GLN A 249 16.11 -15.28 -20.74
CA GLN A 249 16.63 -16.59 -20.38
C GLN A 249 17.92 -16.50 -19.56
N GLU A 250 18.86 -15.65 -19.96
CA GLU A 250 20.11 -15.41 -19.22
C GLU A 250 19.83 -14.91 -17.80
N GLN A 251 18.88 -13.98 -17.64
CA GLN A 251 18.49 -13.46 -16.34
C GLN A 251 17.85 -14.55 -15.46
N LEU A 252 16.96 -15.37 -16.04
CA LEU A 252 16.33 -16.49 -15.34
C LEU A 252 17.36 -17.55 -14.90
N GLU A 253 18.39 -17.81 -15.73
CA GLU A 253 19.50 -18.70 -15.35
C GLU A 253 20.31 -18.15 -14.16
N ASN A 254 20.50 -16.85 -14.07
CA ASN A 254 21.18 -16.24 -12.93
C ASN A 254 20.36 -16.41 -11.64
N VAL A 255 19.04 -16.21 -11.70
CA VAL A 255 18.12 -16.51 -10.58
C VAL A 255 18.20 -17.99 -10.21
N ALA A 256 18.15 -18.89 -11.18
CA ALA A 256 18.24 -20.32 -10.93
C ALA A 256 19.58 -20.70 -10.24
N LYS A 257 20.71 -20.13 -10.69
CA LYS A 257 22.03 -20.37 -10.09
C LYS A 257 22.11 -19.84 -8.65
N SER A 258 21.59 -18.66 -8.37
CA SER A 258 21.58 -18.09 -7.01
C SER A 258 20.61 -18.84 -6.09
N GLY A 259 19.45 -19.27 -6.61
CA GLY A 259 18.50 -20.12 -5.92
C GLY A 259 19.11 -21.47 -5.55
N LEU A 260 19.73 -22.15 -6.50
CA LEU A 260 20.41 -23.41 -6.26
C LEU A 260 21.50 -23.30 -5.15
N LYS A 261 22.29 -22.22 -5.15
CA LYS A 261 23.29 -22.00 -4.09
C LYS A 261 22.64 -21.82 -2.73
N LEU A 262 21.52 -21.11 -2.65
CA LEU A 262 20.76 -20.94 -1.43
C LEU A 262 20.20 -22.28 -0.95
N ASP A 263 19.57 -23.06 -1.83
CA ASP A 263 18.98 -24.37 -1.53
C ASP A 263 20.03 -25.36 -1.02
N ILE A 264 21.21 -25.40 -1.66
CA ILE A 264 22.32 -26.26 -1.22
C ILE A 264 22.76 -25.90 0.20
N ILE A 265 22.92 -24.60 0.52
CA ILE A 265 23.34 -24.18 1.86
C ILE A 265 22.26 -24.48 2.90
N GLN A 266 20.98 -24.26 2.57
CA GLN A 266 19.86 -24.62 3.43
C GLN A 266 19.79 -26.14 3.64
N SER A 267 20.03 -26.93 2.61
CA SER A 267 20.08 -28.39 2.70
C SER A 267 21.20 -28.87 3.62
N TYR A 268 22.43 -28.32 3.47
CA TYR A 268 23.53 -28.64 4.40
C TYR A 268 23.20 -28.27 5.84
N PHE A 269 22.63 -27.08 6.07
CA PHE A 269 22.21 -26.66 7.40
C PHE A 269 21.15 -27.63 7.99
N SER A 270 20.13 -27.98 7.21
CA SER A 270 19.09 -28.91 7.64
C SER A 270 19.64 -30.30 7.93
N SER A 271 20.52 -30.81 7.06
CA SER A 271 21.11 -32.13 7.22
C SER A 271 22.04 -32.22 8.44
N ILE A 272 22.90 -31.22 8.65
CA ILE A 272 23.80 -31.17 9.82
C ILE A 272 22.99 -31.01 11.11
N SER A 273 21.97 -30.17 11.10
CA SER A 273 21.06 -30.02 12.25
C SER A 273 20.34 -31.33 12.56
N TRP A 274 19.80 -32.00 11.55
CA TRP A 274 19.10 -33.28 11.72
C TRP A 274 20.05 -34.34 12.29
N VAL A 275 21.26 -34.51 11.72
CA VAL A 275 22.25 -35.46 12.22
C VAL A 275 22.61 -35.19 13.68
N ALA A 276 22.93 -33.92 14.00
CA ALA A 276 23.28 -33.53 15.37
C ALA A 276 22.16 -33.89 16.37
N PHE A 277 20.92 -33.55 16.01
CA PHE A 277 19.78 -33.83 16.87
C PHE A 277 19.47 -35.33 17.00
N GLN A 278 19.63 -36.09 15.93
CA GLN A 278 19.46 -37.56 15.99
C GLN A 278 20.53 -38.23 16.86
N VAL A 279 21.77 -37.77 16.78
CA VAL A 279 22.85 -38.23 17.68
C VAL A 279 22.48 -37.96 19.14
N PHE A 280 22.03 -36.74 19.45
CA PHE A 280 21.59 -36.40 20.82
C PHE A 280 20.35 -37.19 21.25
N GLN A 281 19.44 -37.50 20.34
CA GLN A 281 18.28 -38.36 20.65
C GLN A 281 18.70 -39.79 21.02
N VAL A 282 19.67 -40.35 20.31
CA VAL A 282 20.24 -41.68 20.65
C VAL A 282 21.00 -41.63 21.98
N LEU A 283 21.80 -40.53 22.20
CA LEU A 283 22.48 -40.32 23.48
C LEU A 283 21.47 -40.17 24.65
N CYS A 284 20.37 -39.45 24.42
CA CYS A 284 19.27 -39.33 25.39
C CYS A 284 18.66 -40.69 25.70
N LEU A 285 18.41 -41.54 24.69
CA LEU A 285 17.90 -42.89 24.88
C LEU A 285 18.87 -43.76 25.71
N GLY A 286 20.17 -43.74 25.38
CA GLY A 286 21.18 -44.46 26.14
C GLY A 286 21.29 -43.96 27.58
N PHE A 287 21.29 -42.66 27.79
CA PHE A 287 21.36 -42.05 29.13
C PHE A 287 20.12 -42.34 29.98
N THR A 288 18.91 -42.14 29.44
CA THR A 288 17.67 -42.44 30.15
C THR A 288 17.48 -43.95 30.36
N GLY A 289 17.93 -44.79 29.40
CA GLY A 289 17.96 -46.26 29.56
C GLY A 289 18.89 -46.71 30.69
N TYR A 290 20.07 -46.05 30.82
CA TYR A 290 20.99 -46.31 31.94
C TYR A 290 20.35 -45.93 33.29
N LEU A 291 19.71 -44.76 33.41
CA LEU A 291 19.00 -44.36 34.63
C LEU A 291 17.85 -45.32 34.97
N ALA A 292 17.14 -45.81 33.96
CA ALA A 292 16.09 -46.82 34.16
C ALA A 292 16.65 -48.17 34.67
N ALA A 293 17.82 -48.60 34.18
CA ALA A 293 18.48 -49.80 34.65
C ALA A 293 18.99 -49.68 36.11
N GLN A 294 19.28 -48.43 36.55
CA GLN A 294 19.62 -48.17 37.97
C GLN A 294 18.36 -48.01 38.86
N GLY A 295 17.17 -48.00 38.28
CA GLY A 295 15.92 -47.81 39.03
C GLY A 295 15.62 -46.36 39.43
N GLU A 296 16.36 -45.37 38.90
CA GLU A 296 16.10 -43.95 39.18
C GLU A 296 14.87 -43.42 38.42
N ILE A 297 14.56 -44.01 37.27
CA ILE A 297 13.37 -43.66 36.46
C ILE A 297 12.70 -44.97 35.97
N THR A 298 11.43 -44.86 35.58
CA THR A 298 10.68 -46.03 35.07
C THR A 298 10.89 -46.22 33.55
N VAL A 299 10.59 -47.42 33.05
CA VAL A 299 10.67 -47.75 31.62
C VAL A 299 9.77 -46.83 30.78
N GLY A 300 8.56 -46.53 31.27
CA GLY A 300 7.65 -45.59 30.61
C GLY A 300 8.19 -44.14 30.57
N GLU A 301 8.93 -43.71 31.59
CA GLU A 301 9.55 -42.40 31.61
C GLU A 301 10.68 -42.24 30.57
N VAL A 302 11.36 -43.33 30.19
CA VAL A 302 12.33 -43.30 29.07
C VAL A 302 11.64 -42.83 27.77
N VAL A 303 10.45 -43.40 27.47
CA VAL A 303 9.68 -43.06 26.27
C VAL A 303 9.13 -41.65 26.38
N MET A 304 8.68 -41.23 27.56
CA MET A 304 8.22 -39.85 27.83
C MET A 304 9.34 -38.81 27.55
N TYR A 305 10.55 -39.04 28.09
CA TYR A 305 11.69 -38.11 27.86
C TYR A 305 12.11 -38.07 26.40
N GLN A 306 12.10 -39.21 25.68
CA GLN A 306 12.36 -39.24 24.24
C GLN A 306 11.36 -38.40 23.46
N THR A 307 10.08 -38.47 23.81
CA THR A 307 9.02 -37.72 23.15
C THR A 307 9.17 -36.21 23.40
N TYR A 308 9.43 -35.78 24.64
CA TYR A 308 9.68 -34.37 24.94
C TYR A 308 10.94 -33.87 24.29
N PHE A 309 12.04 -34.65 24.26
CA PHE A 309 13.26 -34.26 23.57
C PHE A 309 12.99 -34.03 22.08
N SER A 310 12.34 -34.94 21.38
CA SER A 310 11.97 -34.81 19.97
C SER A 310 11.08 -33.60 19.73
N SER A 311 10.13 -33.32 20.63
CA SER A 311 9.27 -32.14 20.56
C SER A 311 10.06 -30.83 20.67
N ILE A 312 10.99 -30.73 21.63
CA ILE A 312 11.84 -29.55 21.82
C ILE A 312 12.70 -29.32 20.57
N VAL A 313 13.32 -30.36 20.03
CA VAL A 313 14.13 -30.30 18.81
C VAL A 313 13.30 -29.78 17.63
N ALA A 314 12.09 -30.27 17.44
CA ALA A 314 11.19 -29.81 16.39
C ALA A 314 10.84 -28.32 16.54
N GLN A 315 10.59 -27.85 17.77
CA GLN A 315 10.32 -26.43 18.04
C GLN A 315 11.54 -25.55 17.74
N VAL A 316 12.75 -25.97 18.13
CA VAL A 316 14.00 -25.24 17.82
C VAL A 316 14.21 -25.12 16.32
N SER A 317 13.95 -26.18 15.56
CA SER A 317 14.02 -26.16 14.09
C SER A 317 13.01 -25.18 13.48
N SER A 318 11.81 -25.09 14.05
CA SER A 318 10.75 -24.17 13.59
C SER A 318 11.09 -22.70 13.81
N ILE A 319 11.89 -22.34 14.83
CA ILE A 319 12.32 -20.95 15.06
C ILE A 319 13.04 -20.40 13.82
N ILE A 320 13.90 -21.21 13.21
CA ILE A 320 14.76 -20.79 12.09
C ILE A 320 13.92 -20.46 10.86
N THR A 321 12.88 -21.24 10.60
CA THR A 321 11.98 -21.03 9.46
C THR A 321 11.08 -19.80 9.62
N LEU A 322 10.84 -19.36 10.86
CA LEU A 322 10.03 -18.18 11.16
C LEU A 322 10.80 -16.86 11.09
N LEU A 323 12.12 -16.86 11.26
CA LEU A 323 12.93 -15.64 11.29
C LEU A 323 12.74 -14.73 10.06
N PRO A 324 12.70 -15.24 8.80
CA PRO A 324 12.46 -14.40 7.64
C PRO A 324 11.08 -13.73 7.65
N THR A 325 10.04 -14.46 8.06
CA THR A 325 8.68 -13.93 8.15
C THR A 325 8.57 -12.84 9.22
N ILE A 326 9.21 -13.05 10.37
CA ILE A 326 9.26 -12.04 11.44
C ILE A 326 9.99 -10.78 10.95
N ALA A 327 11.18 -10.94 10.34
CA ALA A 327 11.95 -9.81 9.84
C ALA A 327 11.17 -9.00 8.79
N LYS A 328 10.54 -9.68 7.82
CA LYS A 328 9.74 -9.04 6.76
C LYS A 328 8.51 -8.33 7.32
N GLY A 329 7.80 -8.96 8.26
CA GLY A 329 6.64 -8.33 8.88
C GLY A 329 6.99 -7.09 9.70
N LEU A 330 8.13 -7.10 10.42
CA LEU A 330 8.62 -5.91 11.16
C LEU A 330 9.05 -4.80 10.22
N GLU A 331 9.73 -5.12 9.10
CA GLU A 331 10.07 -4.15 8.05
C GLU A 331 8.81 -3.50 7.45
N SER A 332 7.74 -4.29 7.26
CA SER A 332 6.45 -3.78 6.78
C SER A 332 5.77 -2.86 7.79
N VAL A 333 5.94 -3.09 9.11
CA VAL A 333 5.45 -2.14 10.14
C VAL A 333 6.13 -0.79 9.98
N ASP A 334 7.46 -0.75 9.80
CA ASP A 334 8.21 0.49 9.59
C ASP A 334 7.80 1.16 8.28
N SER A 335 7.67 0.40 7.19
CA SER A 335 7.23 0.89 5.87
C SER A 335 5.84 1.55 5.89
N VAL A 336 4.90 0.98 6.65
CA VAL A 336 3.57 1.57 6.87
C VAL A 336 3.67 2.82 7.75
N GLY A 337 4.55 2.79 8.74
CA GLY A 337 4.87 3.94 9.60
C GLY A 337 5.34 5.16 8.84
N ASP A 338 6.17 4.99 7.80
CA ASP A 338 6.65 6.08 6.93
C ASP A 338 5.50 6.87 6.30
N ILE A 339 4.42 6.19 5.88
CA ILE A 339 3.25 6.88 5.30
C ILE A 339 2.45 7.57 6.41
N LEU A 340 2.11 6.84 7.48
CA LEU A 340 1.25 7.36 8.54
C LEU A 340 1.87 8.56 9.26
N LEU A 341 3.19 8.55 9.44
CA LEU A 341 3.95 9.63 10.10
C LEU A 341 4.42 10.73 9.16
N SER A 342 4.16 10.60 7.85
CA SER A 342 4.55 11.65 6.91
C SER A 342 3.94 12.99 7.29
N HIS A 343 4.79 14.02 7.34
CA HIS A 343 4.40 15.42 7.62
C HIS A 343 4.00 16.18 6.35
N ASP A 344 4.19 15.59 5.16
CA ASP A 344 3.84 16.21 3.89
C ASP A 344 2.34 16.08 3.61
N VAL A 345 1.55 16.72 4.47
CA VAL A 345 0.09 16.76 4.39
C VAL A 345 -0.39 18.11 3.92
N GLU A 346 -1.51 18.12 3.20
CA GLU A 346 -2.21 19.35 2.89
C GLU A 346 -2.93 19.85 4.14
N ASP A 347 -2.34 20.86 4.80
CA ASP A 347 -2.92 21.45 6.00
C ASP A 347 -4.09 22.38 5.62
N ASN A 348 -5.30 21.90 5.89
CA ASN A 348 -6.56 22.65 5.75
C ASN A 348 -7.18 23.01 7.11
N ASP A 349 -6.60 22.53 8.22
CA ASP A 349 -7.14 22.76 9.55
C ASP A 349 -6.89 24.21 9.99
N ARG A 350 -7.89 24.81 10.63
CA ARG A 350 -7.88 26.19 11.13
C ARG A 350 -7.71 27.27 10.07
N LYS A 351 -7.70 26.92 8.75
CA LYS A 351 -7.63 27.87 7.65
C LYS A 351 -9.00 28.40 7.27
N LYS A 352 -9.02 29.60 6.67
CA LYS A 352 -10.24 30.29 6.28
C LYS A 352 -10.96 29.54 5.16
N LYS A 353 -12.22 29.14 5.40
CA LYS A 353 -13.07 28.55 4.36
C LYS A 353 -13.63 29.64 3.47
N MET A 354 -13.55 29.42 2.15
CA MET A 354 -14.23 30.26 1.16
C MET A 354 -15.64 29.73 0.92
N LYS A 355 -16.65 30.60 1.03
CA LYS A 355 -18.05 30.26 0.72
C LYS A 355 -18.40 30.63 -0.70
N GLU A 356 -17.84 31.72 -1.19
CA GLU A 356 -18.02 32.25 -2.54
C GLU A 356 -16.65 32.62 -3.08
N VAL A 357 -16.45 32.43 -4.37
CA VAL A 357 -15.23 32.77 -5.11
C VAL A 357 -15.65 33.51 -6.37
N HIS A 358 -15.17 34.74 -6.52
CA HIS A 358 -15.42 35.57 -7.71
C HIS A 358 -14.44 35.26 -8.85
N GLY A 359 -13.23 34.83 -8.50
CA GLY A 359 -12.25 34.38 -9.47
C GLY A 359 -11.20 35.41 -9.85
N ASN A 360 -11.00 36.48 -9.04
CA ASN A 360 -9.84 37.35 -9.22
C ASN A 360 -8.58 36.64 -8.72
N ILE A 361 -7.54 36.57 -9.59
CA ILE A 361 -6.29 35.88 -9.27
C ILE A 361 -5.13 36.85 -9.45
N THR A 362 -4.30 37.01 -8.42
CA THR A 362 -3.12 37.86 -8.50
C THR A 362 -1.87 37.11 -8.07
N PHE A 363 -0.88 37.06 -8.95
CA PHE A 363 0.47 36.59 -8.66
C PHE A 363 1.29 37.82 -8.25
N ASP A 364 1.79 37.82 -7.01
CA ASP A 364 2.55 38.92 -6.42
C ASP A 364 3.98 38.43 -6.13
N ASP A 365 4.90 38.74 -7.04
CA ASP A 365 6.32 38.42 -7.02
C ASP A 365 6.60 36.89 -6.85
N VAL A 366 5.83 36.06 -7.54
CA VAL A 366 5.87 34.60 -7.36
C VAL A 366 7.15 33.98 -7.91
N THR A 367 7.84 33.27 -7.03
CA THR A 367 8.99 32.42 -7.38
C THR A 367 8.67 30.97 -7.01
N PHE A 368 9.04 30.03 -7.89
CA PHE A 368 8.86 28.60 -7.64
C PHE A 368 10.02 27.80 -8.21
N CYS A 369 10.55 26.87 -7.36
CA CYS A 369 11.56 25.90 -7.71
C CYS A 369 11.10 24.50 -7.29
N TYR A 370 11.28 23.49 -8.15
CA TYR A 370 11.04 22.09 -7.77
C TYR A 370 12.14 21.61 -6.81
N PRO A 371 11.84 20.69 -5.86
CA PRO A 371 12.81 20.23 -4.86
C PRO A 371 14.11 19.66 -5.45
N ASP A 372 14.03 19.06 -6.64
CA ASP A 372 15.16 18.41 -7.32
C ASP A 372 15.87 19.32 -8.34
N SER A 373 15.54 20.61 -8.40
CA SER A 373 16.11 21.59 -9.33
C SER A 373 16.75 22.73 -8.56
N GLU A 374 17.93 23.16 -9.01
CA GLU A 374 18.58 24.37 -8.48
C GLU A 374 18.08 25.65 -9.17
N GLU A 375 17.50 25.52 -10.37
CA GLU A 375 16.99 26.66 -11.13
C GLU A 375 15.48 26.86 -10.91
N PRO A 376 15.02 28.08 -10.65
CA PRO A 376 13.61 28.39 -10.52
C PRO A 376 12.88 28.23 -11.86
N VAL A 377 11.74 27.54 -11.86
CA VAL A 377 10.85 27.42 -13.02
C VAL A 377 10.04 28.72 -13.23
N LEU A 378 9.72 29.42 -12.14
CA LEU A 378 9.14 30.77 -12.16
C LEU A 378 9.97 31.64 -11.25
N SER A 379 10.32 32.86 -11.76
CA SER A 379 11.11 33.86 -11.05
C SER A 379 10.46 35.22 -11.17
N HIS A 380 10.12 35.83 -10.04
CA HIS A 380 9.49 37.14 -9.97
C HIS A 380 8.26 37.30 -10.89
N PHE A 381 7.44 36.26 -10.96
CA PHE A 381 6.27 36.19 -11.83
C PHE A 381 5.14 37.06 -11.27
N ASN A 382 4.74 38.08 -12.03
CA ASN A 382 3.68 39.02 -11.67
C ASN A 382 2.57 38.99 -12.74
N LEU A 383 1.33 38.71 -12.34
CA LEU A 383 0.17 38.68 -13.23
C LEU A 383 -1.11 38.94 -12.42
N SER A 384 -2.01 39.74 -12.97
CA SER A 384 -3.35 39.95 -12.41
C SER A 384 -4.42 39.57 -13.42
N ILE A 385 -5.32 38.69 -13.01
CA ILE A 385 -6.45 38.16 -13.78
C ILE A 385 -7.72 38.62 -13.10
N LYS A 386 -8.64 39.20 -13.85
CA LYS A 386 -9.93 39.69 -13.33
C LYS A 386 -11.01 38.61 -13.41
N GLU A 387 -12.04 38.75 -12.60
CA GLU A 387 -13.27 37.96 -12.68
C GLU A 387 -13.81 37.91 -14.12
N GLY A 388 -14.12 36.69 -14.60
CA GLY A 388 -14.65 36.44 -15.94
C GLY A 388 -13.63 36.57 -17.08
N GLU A 389 -12.35 36.89 -16.80
CA GLU A 389 -11.32 37.06 -17.83
C GLU A 389 -10.73 35.69 -18.24
N THR A 390 -10.55 35.51 -19.54
CA THR A 390 -9.89 34.32 -20.10
C THR A 390 -8.45 34.64 -20.48
N ILE A 391 -7.50 33.96 -19.83
CA ILE A 391 -6.07 34.11 -20.09
C ILE A 391 -5.49 32.84 -20.74
N ALA A 392 -4.88 33.03 -21.93
CA ALA A 392 -4.15 31.96 -22.60
C ALA A 392 -2.65 32.04 -22.24
N PHE A 393 -2.13 30.94 -21.64
CA PHE A 393 -0.70 30.78 -21.37
C PHE A 393 -0.01 30.14 -22.56
N VAL A 394 0.99 30.83 -23.13
CA VAL A 394 1.75 30.41 -24.30
C VAL A 394 3.24 30.45 -23.97
N GLY A 395 4.02 29.55 -24.57
CA GLY A 395 5.47 29.47 -24.34
C GLY A 395 6.04 28.13 -24.78
N GLY A 396 7.34 28.01 -24.80
CA GLY A 396 8.04 26.77 -25.14
C GLY A 396 7.71 25.60 -24.22
N SER A 397 8.09 24.38 -24.61
CA SER A 397 8.01 23.23 -23.72
C SER A 397 8.91 23.45 -22.50
N GLY A 398 8.42 23.18 -21.30
CA GLY A 398 9.16 23.42 -20.05
C GLY A 398 9.17 24.87 -19.55
N ALA A 399 8.52 25.83 -20.22
CA ALA A 399 8.51 27.25 -19.81
C ALA A 399 7.78 27.54 -18.48
N GLY A 400 7.11 26.55 -17.86
CA GLY A 400 6.41 26.75 -16.59
C GLY A 400 4.89 26.92 -16.67
N LYS A 401 4.27 26.74 -17.86
CA LYS A 401 2.82 26.88 -18.05
C LYS A 401 1.99 26.00 -17.10
N THR A 402 2.24 24.71 -17.08
CA THR A 402 1.55 23.75 -16.18
C THR A 402 1.89 24.03 -14.71
N THR A 403 3.08 24.58 -14.43
CA THR A 403 3.47 25.00 -13.07
C THR A 403 2.57 26.14 -12.57
N VAL A 404 2.27 27.13 -13.42
CA VAL A 404 1.32 28.21 -13.09
C VAL A 404 -0.06 27.65 -12.76
N LEU A 405 -0.57 26.70 -13.56
CA LEU A 405 -1.86 26.06 -13.27
C LEU A 405 -1.84 25.30 -11.94
N ASN A 406 -0.78 24.52 -11.68
CA ASN A 406 -0.64 23.76 -10.43
C ASN A 406 -0.54 24.64 -9.20
N LEU A 407 0.07 25.81 -9.32
CA LEU A 407 0.12 26.84 -8.27
C LEU A 407 -1.27 27.38 -7.97
N VAL A 408 -2.09 27.69 -8.98
CA VAL A 408 -3.47 28.20 -8.80
C VAL A 408 -4.38 27.12 -8.21
N ILE A 409 -4.24 25.84 -8.60
CA ILE A 409 -4.99 24.74 -8.00
C ILE A 409 -4.56 24.50 -6.54
N GLY A 410 -3.35 24.95 -6.16
CA GLY A 410 -2.73 24.67 -4.87
C GLY A 410 -2.19 23.25 -4.73
N PHE A 411 -1.82 22.60 -5.84
CA PHE A 411 -1.11 21.31 -5.82
C PHE A 411 0.34 21.46 -5.39
N ILE A 412 0.92 22.64 -5.66
CA ILE A 412 2.26 23.05 -5.25
C ILE A 412 2.20 24.42 -4.60
N LYS A 413 3.15 24.73 -3.72
CA LYS A 413 3.24 26.01 -3.00
C LYS A 413 4.36 26.86 -3.58
N THR A 414 4.19 28.18 -3.57
CA THR A 414 5.26 29.12 -3.96
C THR A 414 6.47 28.97 -3.03
N THR A 415 7.68 29.11 -3.58
CA THR A 415 8.93 29.18 -2.79
C THR A 415 9.25 30.61 -2.39
N GLY A 416 8.69 31.62 -3.10
CA GLY A 416 8.76 33.03 -2.79
C GLY A 416 7.55 33.77 -3.36
N GLY A 417 7.23 34.93 -2.82
CA GLY A 417 6.04 35.69 -3.19
C GLY A 417 4.74 35.02 -2.72
N ARG A 418 3.60 35.43 -3.29
CA ARG A 418 2.27 34.90 -2.90
C ARG A 418 1.28 34.96 -4.05
N ILE A 419 0.24 34.13 -3.94
CA ILE A 419 -0.90 34.11 -4.84
C ILE A 419 -2.12 34.56 -4.05
N LEU A 420 -2.82 35.54 -4.54
CA LEU A 420 -4.04 36.08 -3.94
C LEU A 420 -5.25 35.60 -4.76
N ILE A 421 -6.24 35.04 -4.09
CA ILE A 421 -7.56 34.72 -4.63
C ILE A 421 -8.58 35.65 -4.01
N ASP A 422 -9.21 36.51 -4.84
CA ASP A 422 -10.12 37.57 -4.38
C ASP A 422 -9.49 38.42 -3.28
N GLY A 423 -8.19 38.73 -3.41
CA GLY A 423 -7.40 39.56 -2.47
C GLY A 423 -6.95 38.82 -1.20
N GLN A 424 -7.21 37.52 -1.06
CA GLN A 424 -6.81 36.69 0.11
C GLN A 424 -5.63 35.81 -0.25
N ASP A 425 -4.61 35.74 0.61
CA ASP A 425 -3.45 34.86 0.40
C ASP A 425 -3.87 33.38 0.40
N MET A 426 -3.54 32.68 -0.66
CA MET A 426 -3.86 31.27 -0.85
C MET A 426 -3.28 30.38 0.24
N ASN A 427 -2.17 30.76 0.85
CA ASN A 427 -1.56 30.02 1.97
C ASN A 427 -2.41 30.04 3.25
N GLU A 428 -3.29 31.03 3.40
CA GLU A 428 -4.21 31.17 4.54
C GLU A 428 -5.57 30.52 4.29
N LEU A 429 -5.85 30.08 3.06
CA LEU A 429 -7.12 29.50 2.65
C LEU A 429 -7.18 27.99 2.89
N ASN A 430 -8.37 27.52 3.22
CA ASN A 430 -8.70 26.10 3.19
C ASN A 430 -8.85 25.67 1.72
N LEU A 431 -7.82 25.01 1.17
CA LEU A 431 -7.76 24.63 -0.23
C LEU A 431 -8.88 23.68 -0.65
N LYS A 432 -9.39 22.85 0.27
CA LYS A 432 -10.52 21.97 -0.01
C LYS A 432 -11.80 22.77 -0.30
N SER A 433 -12.06 23.85 0.46
CA SER A 433 -13.21 24.73 0.21
C SER A 433 -13.03 25.55 -1.05
N PHE A 434 -11.80 26.02 -1.32
CA PHE A 434 -11.47 26.76 -2.55
C PHE A 434 -11.66 25.89 -3.80
N ARG A 435 -11.16 24.67 -3.81
CA ARG A 435 -11.30 23.74 -4.95
C ARG A 435 -12.72 23.32 -5.26
N GLN A 436 -13.71 23.58 -4.40
CA GLN A 436 -15.13 23.40 -4.72
C GLN A 436 -15.58 24.36 -5.82
N HIS A 437 -14.91 25.51 -5.95
CA HIS A 437 -15.19 26.55 -6.96
C HIS A 437 -14.30 26.47 -8.20
N ILE A 438 -13.46 25.40 -8.30
CA ILE A 438 -12.57 25.17 -9.45
C ILE A 438 -13.04 23.93 -10.22
N ALA A 439 -12.97 24.00 -11.55
CA ALA A 439 -12.96 22.81 -12.39
C ALA A 439 -11.67 22.76 -13.23
N VAL A 440 -11.16 21.54 -13.41
CA VAL A 440 -9.95 21.29 -14.21
C VAL A 440 -10.31 20.33 -15.32
N VAL A 441 -9.99 20.68 -16.56
CA VAL A 441 -10.02 19.79 -17.72
C VAL A 441 -8.57 19.50 -18.10
N PRO A 442 -8.02 18.33 -17.73
CA PRO A 442 -6.61 18.02 -17.97
C PRO A 442 -6.35 17.65 -19.43
N GLN A 443 -5.08 17.68 -19.83
CA GLN A 443 -4.61 17.24 -21.14
C GLN A 443 -5.00 15.79 -21.43
N THR A 444 -4.79 14.91 -20.48
CA THR A 444 -5.20 13.50 -20.58
C THR A 444 -6.41 13.27 -19.68
N SER A 445 -7.58 13.03 -20.30
CA SER A 445 -8.82 12.78 -19.56
C SER A 445 -8.79 11.44 -18.86
N ILE A 446 -8.83 11.45 -17.53
CA ILE A 446 -8.88 10.25 -16.69
C ILE A 446 -10.34 9.95 -16.38
N LEU A 447 -10.80 8.77 -16.83
CA LEU A 447 -12.12 8.22 -16.50
C LEU A 447 -11.93 7.00 -15.61
N PHE A 448 -12.84 6.84 -14.64
CA PHE A 448 -12.85 5.66 -13.78
C PHE A 448 -13.88 4.64 -14.26
N THR A 449 -13.68 3.40 -13.88
CA THR A 449 -14.60 2.30 -14.18
C THR A 449 -15.96 2.57 -13.50
N GLY A 450 -17.03 2.53 -14.28
CA GLY A 450 -18.39 2.87 -13.84
C GLY A 450 -19.27 3.17 -15.05
N THR A 451 -20.38 3.85 -14.86
CA THR A 451 -21.23 4.31 -15.96
C THR A 451 -20.77 5.68 -16.49
N ILE A 452 -21.26 6.09 -17.65
CA ILE A 452 -21.07 7.46 -18.17
C ILE A 452 -21.69 8.45 -17.19
N ARG A 453 -22.86 8.15 -16.65
CA ARG A 453 -23.55 8.96 -15.60
C ARG A 453 -22.62 9.18 -14.41
N ASP A 454 -22.06 8.09 -13.82
CA ASP A 454 -21.16 8.18 -12.67
C ASP A 454 -19.94 9.07 -12.95
N ASN A 455 -19.38 8.97 -14.16
CA ASN A 455 -18.24 9.77 -14.56
C ASN A 455 -18.57 11.25 -14.74
N ILE A 456 -19.75 11.60 -15.27
CA ILE A 456 -20.18 13.00 -15.43
C ILE A 456 -20.51 13.61 -14.07
N THR A 457 -21.30 12.90 -13.23
CA THR A 457 -21.81 13.43 -11.95
C THR A 457 -20.83 13.32 -10.80
N TYR A 458 -19.61 12.88 -11.03
CA TYR A 458 -18.59 12.58 -10.03
C TYR A 458 -18.51 13.60 -8.90
N GLY A 459 -18.93 13.19 -7.72
CA GLY A 459 -18.93 14.01 -6.51
C GLY A 459 -20.11 14.98 -6.37
N LYS A 460 -21.15 14.86 -7.22
CA LYS A 460 -22.41 15.62 -7.12
C LYS A 460 -23.59 14.68 -7.33
N ASP A 461 -24.05 14.07 -6.23
CA ASP A 461 -25.12 13.05 -6.27
C ASP A 461 -26.53 13.65 -6.44
N ASP A 462 -26.70 14.97 -6.22
CA ASP A 462 -28.00 15.67 -6.17
C ASP A 462 -28.36 16.39 -7.48
N ILE A 463 -27.78 16.02 -8.62
CA ILE A 463 -28.09 16.62 -9.91
C ILE A 463 -29.44 16.09 -10.45
N SER A 464 -30.34 16.99 -10.88
CA SER A 464 -31.57 16.59 -11.52
C SER A 464 -31.33 16.07 -12.94
N ASP A 465 -32.24 15.21 -13.43
CA ASP A 465 -32.13 14.71 -14.82
C ASP A 465 -32.22 15.86 -15.85
N GLU A 466 -32.98 16.92 -15.56
CA GLU A 466 -33.05 18.09 -16.43
C GLU A 466 -31.75 18.86 -16.51
N GLU A 467 -31.06 19.05 -15.37
CA GLU A 467 -29.72 19.67 -15.33
C GLU A 467 -28.67 18.80 -16.02
N LEU A 468 -28.72 17.49 -15.82
CA LEU A 468 -27.83 16.55 -16.49
C LEU A 468 -28.02 16.59 -18.01
N GLN A 469 -29.26 16.68 -18.51
CA GLN A 469 -29.51 16.82 -19.95
C GLN A 469 -28.93 18.13 -20.52
N LYS A 470 -29.05 19.24 -19.80
CA LYS A 470 -28.42 20.52 -20.19
C LYS A 470 -26.88 20.41 -20.28
N VAL A 471 -26.28 19.72 -19.32
CA VAL A 471 -24.82 19.46 -19.31
C VAL A 471 -24.41 18.59 -20.51
N ILE A 472 -25.17 17.56 -20.82
CA ILE A 472 -24.93 16.66 -21.97
C ILE A 472 -24.97 17.46 -23.28
N ASP A 473 -25.93 18.35 -23.44
CA ASP A 473 -26.06 19.21 -24.62
C ASP A 473 -24.90 20.21 -24.71
N ALA A 474 -24.59 20.88 -23.59
CA ALA A 474 -23.50 21.85 -23.55
C ALA A 474 -22.13 21.21 -23.85
N ALA A 475 -21.94 19.97 -23.48
CA ALA A 475 -20.71 19.20 -23.73
C ALA A 475 -20.72 18.47 -25.09
N ASN A 476 -21.74 18.65 -25.93
CA ASN A 476 -21.93 17.95 -27.23
C ASN A 476 -21.82 16.40 -27.11
N LEU A 477 -22.46 15.84 -26.07
CA LEU A 477 -22.45 14.39 -25.81
C LEU A 477 -23.75 13.69 -26.23
N ARG A 478 -24.83 14.43 -26.54
CA ARG A 478 -26.18 13.86 -26.79
C ARG A 478 -26.16 12.77 -27.85
N GLU A 479 -25.68 13.09 -29.06
CA GLU A 479 -25.63 12.15 -30.19
C GLU A 479 -24.83 10.89 -29.84
N PHE A 480 -23.71 11.06 -29.14
CA PHE A 480 -22.89 9.93 -28.70
C PHE A 480 -23.64 9.06 -27.69
N ILE A 481 -24.27 9.64 -26.67
CA ILE A 481 -24.99 8.90 -25.63
C ILE A 481 -26.20 8.17 -26.22
N GLU A 482 -26.95 8.81 -27.12
CA GLU A 482 -28.09 8.20 -27.82
C GLU A 482 -27.70 7.07 -28.77
N SER A 483 -26.46 7.06 -29.26
CA SER A 483 -25.93 5.96 -30.09
C SER A 483 -25.60 4.70 -29.29
N LEU A 484 -25.52 4.78 -27.96
CA LEU A 484 -25.19 3.66 -27.09
C LEU A 484 -26.46 2.89 -26.66
N PRO A 485 -26.41 1.54 -26.60
CA PRO A 485 -27.57 0.72 -26.23
C PRO A 485 -28.15 1.03 -24.84
N GLU A 486 -27.29 1.37 -23.87
CA GLU A 486 -27.66 1.66 -22.49
C GLU A 486 -27.60 3.17 -22.17
N GLY A 487 -27.36 4.02 -23.18
CA GLY A 487 -27.29 5.46 -23.01
C GLY A 487 -26.29 5.88 -21.93
N LEU A 488 -26.75 6.66 -20.93
CA LEU A 488 -25.96 7.13 -19.78
C LEU A 488 -25.47 6.00 -18.85
N ASP A 489 -26.16 4.87 -18.84
CA ASP A 489 -25.82 3.73 -17.99
C ASP A 489 -24.78 2.80 -18.65
N SER A 490 -24.34 3.14 -19.87
CA SER A 490 -23.27 2.44 -20.59
C SER A 490 -21.98 2.45 -19.78
N ARG A 491 -21.33 1.28 -19.67
CA ARG A 491 -20.13 1.08 -18.85
C ARG A 491 -18.86 1.60 -19.52
N ILE A 492 -18.08 2.30 -18.73
CA ILE A 492 -16.73 2.73 -19.06
C ILE A 492 -15.75 1.72 -18.43
N THR A 493 -14.83 1.20 -19.25
CA THR A 493 -13.76 0.32 -18.81
C THR A 493 -12.60 1.11 -18.18
N GLU A 494 -11.60 0.41 -17.67
CA GLU A 494 -10.44 1.02 -17.04
C GLU A 494 -9.80 2.09 -17.93
N HIS A 495 -9.61 3.29 -17.37
CA HIS A 495 -9.13 4.49 -18.07
C HIS A 495 -9.94 4.92 -19.31
N GLY A 496 -11.16 4.39 -19.50
CA GLY A 496 -11.96 4.72 -20.68
C GLY A 496 -11.41 4.17 -21.98
N SER A 497 -10.75 3.00 -21.94
CA SER A 497 -10.10 2.38 -23.10
C SER A 497 -11.08 1.98 -24.22
N ASN A 498 -12.37 1.85 -23.90
CA ASN A 498 -13.46 1.61 -24.86
C ASN A 498 -14.01 2.88 -25.52
N LEU A 499 -13.47 4.06 -25.24
CA LEU A 499 -13.90 5.35 -25.77
C LEU A 499 -12.81 5.99 -26.63
N SER A 500 -13.23 6.78 -27.64
CA SER A 500 -12.29 7.62 -28.39
C SER A 500 -11.72 8.75 -27.53
N GLY A 501 -10.58 9.31 -27.92
CA GLY A 501 -9.98 10.46 -27.23
C GLY A 501 -10.95 11.64 -27.08
N GLY A 502 -11.70 11.96 -28.14
CA GLY A 502 -12.69 13.03 -28.16
C GLY A 502 -13.90 12.75 -27.26
N GLN A 503 -14.34 11.49 -27.17
CA GLN A 503 -15.43 11.11 -26.25
C GLN A 503 -14.99 11.25 -24.80
N ARG A 504 -13.78 10.75 -24.44
CA ARG A 504 -13.21 10.93 -23.10
C ARG A 504 -13.11 12.40 -22.70
N GLN A 505 -12.61 13.25 -23.62
CA GLN A 505 -12.45 14.67 -23.37
C GLN A 505 -13.79 15.37 -23.14
N ARG A 506 -14.83 15.09 -23.95
CA ARG A 506 -16.17 15.66 -23.76
C ARG A 506 -16.81 15.22 -22.46
N ILE A 507 -16.61 13.97 -22.02
CA ILE A 507 -17.07 13.52 -20.68
C ILE A 507 -16.33 14.30 -19.58
N SER A 508 -15.03 14.57 -19.73
CA SER A 508 -14.28 15.40 -18.78
C SER A 508 -14.80 16.85 -18.75
N ILE A 509 -15.15 17.43 -19.91
CA ILE A 509 -15.79 18.75 -20.01
C ILE A 509 -17.17 18.72 -19.35
N ALA A 510 -17.98 17.69 -19.57
CA ALA A 510 -19.29 17.53 -18.90
C ALA A 510 -19.15 17.49 -17.37
N ARG A 511 -18.13 16.81 -16.85
CA ARG A 511 -17.77 16.80 -15.42
C ARG A 511 -17.47 18.23 -14.90
N ALA A 512 -16.80 19.06 -15.70
CA ALA A 512 -16.55 20.44 -15.35
C ALA A 512 -17.83 21.29 -15.34
N PHE A 513 -18.76 21.07 -16.26
CA PHE A 513 -20.07 21.74 -16.28
C PHE A 513 -20.92 21.42 -15.04
N VAL A 514 -20.96 20.14 -14.62
CA VAL A 514 -21.73 19.71 -13.43
C VAL A 514 -21.26 20.45 -12.18
N ARG A 515 -19.97 20.81 -12.10
CA ARG A 515 -19.40 21.53 -10.96
C ARG A 515 -19.77 23.00 -10.89
N ASP A 516 -20.14 23.60 -12.02
CA ASP A 516 -20.43 25.04 -12.17
C ASP A 516 -19.37 25.94 -11.48
N PRO A 517 -18.11 25.91 -11.94
CA PRO A 517 -17.00 26.56 -11.27
C PRO A 517 -16.95 28.05 -11.54
N SER A 518 -16.45 28.87 -10.58
CA SER A 518 -16.08 30.27 -10.81
C SER A 518 -14.73 30.37 -11.54
N ILE A 519 -13.82 29.40 -11.32
CA ILE A 519 -12.52 29.34 -11.96
C ILE A 519 -12.41 28.07 -12.76
N LEU A 520 -12.07 28.20 -14.05
CA LEU A 520 -11.88 27.08 -14.97
C LEU A 520 -10.42 26.99 -15.38
N ILE A 521 -9.87 25.77 -15.34
CA ILE A 521 -8.50 25.49 -15.76
C ILE A 521 -8.52 24.47 -16.88
N LEU A 522 -7.97 24.84 -18.04
CA LEU A 522 -7.89 24.01 -19.24
C LEU A 522 -6.43 23.74 -19.59
N ASP A 523 -5.98 22.50 -19.50
CA ASP A 523 -4.62 22.11 -19.87
C ASP A 523 -4.66 21.34 -21.19
N GLU A 524 -4.28 21.96 -22.31
CA GLU A 524 -4.20 21.40 -23.67
C GLU A 524 -5.41 20.53 -24.10
N ALA A 525 -6.61 20.94 -23.80
CA ALA A 525 -7.82 20.13 -23.93
C ALA A 525 -8.13 19.63 -25.37
N THR A 526 -7.35 19.96 -26.40
CA THR A 526 -7.61 19.62 -27.81
C THR A 526 -6.44 18.92 -28.52
N SER A 527 -5.41 18.44 -27.82
CA SER A 527 -4.27 17.77 -28.42
C SER A 527 -4.62 16.39 -28.99
N ALA A 528 -4.05 16.02 -30.18
CA ALA A 528 -4.12 14.68 -30.80
C ALA A 528 -5.53 14.16 -31.18
N LEU A 529 -6.45 15.03 -31.67
CA LEU A 529 -7.81 14.65 -32.08
C LEU A 529 -8.05 14.84 -33.58
N ASP A 530 -9.02 14.10 -34.12
CA ASP A 530 -9.53 14.31 -35.47
C ASP A 530 -10.33 15.62 -35.58
N SER A 531 -10.39 16.19 -36.80
CA SER A 531 -10.98 17.53 -37.03
C SER A 531 -12.47 17.64 -36.63
N ILE A 532 -13.24 16.55 -36.69
CA ILE A 532 -14.66 16.56 -36.30
C ILE A 532 -14.79 16.62 -34.79
N SER A 533 -14.08 15.74 -34.07
CA SER A 533 -14.04 15.72 -32.61
C SER A 533 -13.49 17.04 -32.05
N GLU A 534 -12.48 17.61 -32.71
CA GLU A 534 -11.92 18.91 -32.34
C GLU A 534 -12.97 20.02 -32.35
N LYS A 535 -13.76 20.15 -33.44
CA LYS A 535 -14.82 21.15 -33.56
C LYS A 535 -15.88 20.98 -32.46
N GLN A 536 -16.27 19.73 -32.15
CA GLN A 536 -17.24 19.45 -31.10
C GLN A 536 -16.70 19.85 -29.72
N ILE A 537 -15.42 19.55 -29.45
CA ILE A 537 -14.75 19.90 -28.19
C ILE A 537 -14.58 21.42 -28.08
N GLN A 538 -14.16 22.11 -29.15
CA GLN A 538 -14.06 23.57 -29.14
C GLN A 538 -15.38 24.25 -28.84
N THR A 539 -16.49 23.76 -29.42
CA THR A 539 -17.84 24.24 -29.12
C THR A 539 -18.19 24.04 -27.65
N ALA A 540 -17.88 22.85 -27.10
CA ALA A 540 -18.13 22.56 -25.68
C ALA A 540 -17.27 23.47 -24.76
N ILE A 541 -16.00 23.69 -25.10
CA ILE A 541 -15.10 24.60 -24.36
C ILE A 541 -15.65 26.04 -24.41
N ASN A 542 -16.03 26.55 -25.58
CA ASN A 542 -16.57 27.89 -25.73
C ASN A 542 -17.87 28.12 -24.92
N ASN A 543 -18.68 27.04 -24.74
CA ASN A 543 -19.83 27.09 -23.85
C ASN A 543 -19.40 27.08 -22.37
N LEU A 544 -18.34 26.34 -22.03
CA LEU A 544 -17.87 26.18 -20.65
C LEU A 544 -17.18 27.45 -20.12
N VAL A 545 -16.48 28.18 -20.99
CA VAL A 545 -15.70 29.39 -20.63
C VAL A 545 -16.59 30.59 -20.28
N LYS A 546 -17.83 30.66 -20.79
CA LYS A 546 -18.73 31.81 -20.59
C LYS A 546 -18.96 32.12 -19.11
N ASP A 547 -18.79 33.40 -18.77
CA ASP A 547 -19.05 33.92 -17.41
C ASP A 547 -18.13 33.30 -16.32
N ARG A 548 -16.94 32.80 -16.69
CA ARG A 548 -15.99 32.19 -15.76
C ARG A 548 -14.59 32.74 -15.96
N THR A 549 -13.86 32.93 -14.86
CA THR A 549 -12.41 33.18 -14.93
C THR A 549 -11.70 31.94 -15.44
N THR A 550 -11.03 32.06 -16.59
CA THR A 550 -10.48 30.89 -17.26
C THR A 550 -8.99 31.00 -17.51
N LEU A 551 -8.23 30.00 -17.09
CA LEU A 551 -6.82 29.81 -17.37
C LEU A 551 -6.65 28.68 -18.37
N ILE A 552 -6.06 28.96 -19.53
CA ILE A 552 -5.90 28.00 -20.62
C ILE A 552 -4.41 27.86 -20.97
N VAL A 553 -3.86 26.66 -20.90
CA VAL A 553 -2.60 26.34 -21.60
C VAL A 553 -2.95 25.98 -23.03
N ALA A 554 -2.59 26.84 -23.96
CA ALA A 554 -2.97 26.72 -25.33
C ALA A 554 -1.76 26.41 -26.23
N HIS A 555 -1.93 25.39 -27.08
CA HIS A 555 -1.01 25.03 -28.17
C HIS A 555 -1.64 25.24 -29.56
N ARG A 556 -2.92 25.64 -29.62
CA ARG A 556 -3.64 25.85 -30.89
C ARG A 556 -4.03 27.31 -31.04
N LEU A 557 -3.83 27.80 -32.26
CA LEU A 557 -4.05 29.21 -32.60
C LEU A 557 -5.51 29.67 -32.40
N SER A 558 -6.48 28.76 -32.64
CA SER A 558 -7.90 29.03 -32.41
C SER A 558 -8.19 29.40 -30.95
N THR A 559 -7.70 28.56 -30.01
CA THR A 559 -7.89 28.77 -28.57
C THR A 559 -7.16 30.05 -28.08
N ILE A 560 -5.99 30.32 -28.64
CA ILE A 560 -5.20 31.54 -28.28
C ILE A 560 -5.91 32.80 -28.74
N ARG A 561 -6.55 32.76 -29.91
CA ARG A 561 -7.23 33.95 -30.50
C ARG A 561 -8.53 34.29 -29.76
N ASP A 562 -9.21 33.29 -29.23
CA ASP A 562 -10.49 33.50 -28.53
C ASP A 562 -10.32 33.93 -27.07
N ALA A 563 -9.08 33.99 -26.54
CA ALA A 563 -8.77 34.47 -25.19
C ALA A 563 -8.79 35.98 -25.13
N ASP A 564 -9.22 36.55 -23.98
CA ASP A 564 -9.21 38.02 -23.75
C ASP A 564 -7.79 38.57 -23.74
N LYS A 565 -6.87 37.82 -23.11
CA LYS A 565 -5.43 38.18 -23.11
C LYS A 565 -4.56 36.92 -23.18
N ILE A 566 -3.34 37.15 -23.61
CA ILE A 566 -2.31 36.12 -23.76
C ILE A 566 -1.15 36.47 -22.83
N ALA A 567 -0.70 35.50 -22.05
CA ALA A 567 0.48 35.56 -21.21
C ALA A 567 1.58 34.69 -21.82
N VAL A 568 2.63 35.28 -22.33
CA VAL A 568 3.79 34.58 -22.88
C VAL A 568 4.78 34.31 -21.76
N ILE A 569 4.99 33.02 -21.45
CA ILE A 569 5.94 32.58 -20.43
C ILE A 569 7.23 32.14 -21.11
N GLY A 570 8.35 32.70 -20.66
CA GLY A 570 9.68 32.29 -21.09
C GLY A 570 10.73 32.65 -20.04
N HIS A 571 11.85 31.91 -20.04
CA HIS A 571 12.96 32.10 -19.09
C HIS A 571 12.54 32.28 -17.63
N GLY A 572 11.49 31.53 -17.21
CA GLY A 572 10.98 31.58 -15.84
C GLY A 572 10.11 32.79 -15.47
N GLY A 573 9.78 33.66 -16.41
CA GLY A 573 9.00 34.88 -16.16
C GLY A 573 7.91 35.15 -17.19
N LEU A 574 7.15 36.24 -16.96
CA LEU A 574 6.19 36.77 -17.90
C LEU A 574 6.95 37.70 -18.88
N GLU A 575 7.12 37.25 -20.13
CA GLU A 575 7.84 38.01 -21.17
C GLU A 575 6.93 39.03 -21.87
N GLU A 576 5.71 38.63 -22.21
CA GLU A 576 4.72 39.48 -22.85
C GLU A 576 3.32 39.24 -22.31
N PHE A 577 2.50 40.28 -22.25
CA PHE A 577 1.11 40.20 -21.82
C PHE A 577 0.29 41.25 -22.59
N GLY A 578 -0.85 40.84 -23.15
CA GLY A 578 -1.74 41.71 -23.91
C GLY A 578 -2.77 40.92 -24.72
N THR A 579 -3.58 41.64 -25.50
CA THR A 579 -4.51 41.04 -26.46
C THR A 579 -3.78 40.42 -27.64
N TYR A 580 -4.46 39.60 -28.40
CA TYR A 580 -3.90 38.96 -29.61
C TYR A 580 -3.38 40.02 -30.61
N GLU A 581 -4.19 41.09 -30.84
CA GLU A 581 -3.85 42.17 -31.78
C GLU A 581 -2.64 43.00 -31.31
N GLU A 582 -2.57 43.31 -30.01
CA GLU A 582 -1.45 44.06 -29.42
C GLU A 582 -0.14 43.28 -29.55
N LEU A 583 -0.14 41.99 -29.23
CA LEU A 583 1.06 41.15 -29.30
C LEU A 583 1.51 40.90 -30.73
N MET A 584 0.56 40.74 -31.68
CA MET A 584 0.87 40.62 -33.11
C MET A 584 1.47 41.92 -33.68
N ALA A 585 0.96 43.08 -33.25
CA ALA A 585 1.49 44.39 -33.69
C ALA A 585 2.89 44.63 -33.13
N LYS A 586 3.18 44.17 -31.91
CA LYS A 586 4.46 44.30 -31.23
C LYS A 586 5.60 43.54 -31.89
N LYS A 587 5.26 42.43 -32.65
CA LYS A 587 6.21 41.53 -33.31
C LYS A 587 7.30 40.98 -32.37
N GLY A 588 6.93 40.71 -31.13
CA GLY A 588 7.83 40.20 -30.12
C GLY A 588 7.84 38.65 -30.05
N LYS A 589 8.02 38.13 -28.85
CA LYS A 589 8.14 36.67 -28.62
C LYS A 589 6.90 35.90 -29.02
N PHE A 590 5.71 36.45 -28.79
CA PHE A 590 4.45 35.85 -29.25
C PHE A 590 4.41 35.68 -30.76
N TYR A 591 4.83 36.70 -31.50
CA TYR A 591 4.89 36.62 -32.96
C TYR A 591 5.86 35.54 -33.44
N GLU A 592 7.06 35.47 -32.85
CA GLU A 592 8.04 34.40 -33.16
C GLU A 592 7.47 33.01 -32.92
N LEU A 593 6.82 32.76 -31.74
CA LEU A 593 6.20 31.47 -31.42
C LEU A 593 5.11 31.10 -32.41
N LYS A 594 4.32 32.06 -32.87
CA LYS A 594 3.29 31.81 -33.87
C LYS A 594 3.89 31.43 -35.23
N GLU A 595 4.94 32.11 -35.68
CA GLU A 595 5.63 31.80 -36.95
C GLU A 595 6.25 30.37 -36.94
N LEU A 596 6.72 29.90 -35.78
CA LEU A 596 7.27 28.57 -35.62
C LEU A 596 6.20 27.46 -35.55
N GLN A 597 4.93 27.80 -35.31
CA GLN A 597 3.80 26.83 -35.28
C GLN A 597 3.08 26.70 -36.62
N MET A 598 3.44 27.49 -37.61
CA MET A 598 3.05 27.34 -39.02
C MET A 598 4.09 26.53 -39.79
#